data_15a1c79101ee74ab7eb9851976aa0f16
#
_entry.id   15a1c79101ee74ab7eb9851976aa0f16
#
_cell.length_a   1.000
_cell.length_b   1.000
_cell.length_c   1.000
_cell.angle_alpha   90.00
_cell.angle_beta   90.00
_cell.angle_gamma   90.00
#
_symmetry.space_group_name_H-M   'P 1'
#
loop_
_entity.id
_entity.type
_entity.pdbx_description
1 polymer ?
#
loop_
_entity_poly.entity_id
_entity_poly.type
_entity_poly.pdbx_seq_one_letter_code
_entity_poly.pdbx_strand_id
1 'polypeptide(L)'
;MKVLLITGGDSSERIVSLTSAKNVQKALEENGHEVKQFDIRKGYEPIIRLAKNFETLFPVLHGEEGEGGQLHEFLNKIDKPIVGTRNYKGMQNGWYKIPFKKFATKSGLPTSPWTEIKTKEDIIKFGFPCVLKASHGGSSHEVVILKSKKDLNIKNAKFLLNSNYKLYVEKYIDGVEITVGVLDGKALPVIEIKPPEGEWFSYENKYTSGTKEIPNAPSVPVNKQKEAQEIALKIHNNFDFGTYSRTDFIYSQNIPYALEINTIPGLTSESLIPKAAKASGINFNQFVEILLTKAR
;
A
#
# COMPACT_ATOMS: atom_id res chain seq x y z
N MET A 1 15.30 -20.19 -11.60
CA MET A 1 14.10 -20.75 -10.90
C MET A 1 12.89 -20.71 -11.83
N LYS A 2 11.90 -21.59 -11.59
CA LYS A 2 10.60 -21.52 -12.24
C LYS A 2 9.60 -20.78 -11.35
N VAL A 3 9.08 -19.68 -11.81
CA VAL A 3 8.24 -18.75 -11.04
C VAL A 3 6.82 -18.70 -11.60
N LEU A 4 5.80 -18.97 -10.77
CA LEU A 4 4.40 -18.74 -11.11
C LEU A 4 4.01 -17.33 -10.63
N LEU A 5 3.88 -16.41 -11.58
CA LEU A 5 3.49 -15.02 -11.34
C LEU A 5 1.96 -14.91 -11.37
N ILE A 6 1.35 -14.58 -10.25
CA ILE A 6 -0.10 -14.59 -10.06
C ILE A 6 -0.58 -13.14 -10.05
N THR A 7 -1.50 -12.80 -10.96
CA THR A 7 -1.92 -11.41 -11.22
C THR A 7 -3.37 -11.33 -11.70
N GLY A 8 -3.79 -10.16 -12.16
CA GLY A 8 -5.09 -9.92 -12.79
C GLY A 8 -6.16 -9.47 -11.80
N GLY A 9 -7.11 -10.36 -11.48
CA GLY A 9 -8.25 -10.07 -10.61
C GLY A 9 -9.31 -9.17 -11.24
N ASP A 10 -10.35 -8.86 -10.47
CA ASP A 10 -11.53 -8.08 -10.92
C ASP A 10 -11.63 -6.69 -10.29
N SER A 11 -10.63 -6.27 -9.50
CA SER A 11 -10.62 -4.95 -8.88
C SER A 11 -10.47 -3.81 -9.92
N SER A 12 -10.80 -2.59 -9.53
CA SER A 12 -10.53 -1.38 -10.31
C SER A 12 -9.04 -1.19 -10.62
N GLU A 13 -8.16 -1.87 -9.85
CA GLU A 13 -6.70 -1.81 -9.99
C GLU A 13 -6.12 -2.94 -10.88
N ARG A 14 -6.98 -3.67 -11.59
CA ARG A 14 -6.55 -4.73 -12.50
C ARG A 14 -5.46 -4.31 -13.49
N ILE A 15 -5.60 -3.14 -14.10
CA ILE A 15 -4.61 -2.63 -15.07
C ILE A 15 -3.26 -2.44 -14.38
N VAL A 16 -3.26 -1.94 -13.15
CA VAL A 16 -2.04 -1.76 -12.35
C VAL A 16 -1.40 -3.12 -12.03
N SER A 17 -2.21 -4.12 -11.66
CA SER A 17 -1.76 -5.50 -11.40
C SER A 17 -1.08 -6.11 -12.63
N LEU A 18 -1.72 -6.04 -13.80
CA LEU A 18 -1.18 -6.57 -15.06
C LEU A 18 0.09 -5.82 -15.50
N THR A 19 0.14 -4.51 -15.35
CA THR A 19 1.32 -3.70 -15.68
C THR A 19 2.49 -4.03 -14.76
N SER A 20 2.25 -4.12 -13.46
CA SER A 20 3.25 -4.57 -12.48
C SER A 20 3.77 -5.96 -12.81
N ALA A 21 2.88 -6.91 -13.10
CA ALA A 21 3.25 -8.28 -13.46
C ALA A 21 4.11 -8.34 -14.73
N LYS A 22 3.79 -7.54 -15.76
CA LYS A 22 4.61 -7.46 -16.97
C LYS A 22 6.03 -6.95 -16.69
N ASN A 23 6.18 -5.94 -15.83
CA ASN A 23 7.49 -5.42 -15.44
C ASN A 23 8.28 -6.46 -14.62
N VAL A 24 7.63 -7.09 -13.64
CA VAL A 24 8.25 -8.15 -12.81
C VAL A 24 8.66 -9.33 -13.68
N GLN A 25 7.81 -9.81 -14.59
CA GLN A 25 8.16 -10.89 -15.50
C GLN A 25 9.41 -10.57 -16.30
N LYS A 26 9.44 -9.37 -16.93
CA LYS A 26 10.60 -8.94 -17.72
C LYS A 26 11.88 -8.97 -16.89
N ALA A 27 11.85 -8.42 -15.68
CA ALA A 27 13.01 -8.39 -14.79
C ALA A 27 13.47 -9.80 -14.37
N LEU A 28 12.53 -10.70 -14.07
CA LEU A 28 12.84 -12.10 -13.73
C LEU A 28 13.44 -12.86 -14.92
N GLU A 29 12.91 -12.68 -16.12
CA GLU A 29 13.45 -13.30 -17.35
C GLU A 29 14.86 -12.77 -17.67
N GLU A 30 15.09 -11.46 -17.52
CA GLU A 30 16.42 -10.86 -17.66
C GLU A 30 17.42 -11.37 -16.60
N ASN A 31 16.94 -11.78 -15.41
CA ASN A 31 17.74 -12.43 -14.36
C ASN A 31 17.91 -13.97 -14.59
N GLY A 32 17.38 -14.51 -15.69
CA GLY A 32 17.53 -15.92 -16.06
C GLY A 32 16.52 -16.89 -15.44
N HIS A 33 15.37 -16.39 -14.98
CA HIS A 33 14.28 -17.23 -14.46
C HIS A 33 13.26 -17.57 -15.56
N GLU A 34 12.61 -18.74 -15.41
CA GLU A 34 11.46 -19.13 -16.22
C GLU A 34 10.18 -18.67 -15.57
N VAL A 35 9.38 -17.81 -16.24
CA VAL A 35 8.20 -17.19 -15.65
C VAL A 35 6.94 -17.55 -16.43
N LYS A 36 5.88 -17.92 -15.70
CA LYS A 36 4.54 -18.07 -16.26
C LYS A 36 3.56 -17.20 -15.51
N GLN A 37 2.85 -16.34 -16.22
CA GLN A 37 1.75 -15.57 -15.65
C GLN A 37 0.48 -16.40 -15.54
N PHE A 38 -0.26 -16.18 -14.46
CA PHE A 38 -1.60 -16.70 -14.25
C PHE A 38 -2.54 -15.59 -13.79
N ASP A 39 -3.63 -15.41 -14.56
CA ASP A 39 -4.69 -14.45 -14.20
C ASP A 39 -5.75 -15.14 -13.34
N ILE A 40 -5.96 -14.64 -12.11
CA ILE A 40 -6.88 -15.22 -11.14
C ILE A 40 -8.37 -15.09 -11.53
N ARG A 41 -8.72 -14.33 -12.56
CA ARG A 41 -10.06 -14.41 -13.16
C ARG A 41 -10.45 -15.82 -13.59
N LYS A 42 -9.47 -16.69 -13.81
CA LYS A 42 -9.69 -18.12 -14.11
C LYS A 42 -10.01 -18.96 -12.87
N GLY A 43 -10.20 -18.32 -11.72
CA GLY A 43 -10.38 -18.96 -10.43
C GLY A 43 -9.07 -19.37 -9.75
N TYR A 44 -9.13 -19.75 -8.50
CA TYR A 44 -7.96 -20.14 -7.70
C TYR A 44 -7.55 -21.61 -7.88
N GLU A 45 -8.50 -22.50 -8.12
CA GLU A 45 -8.25 -23.95 -8.21
C GLU A 45 -7.15 -24.34 -9.21
N PRO A 46 -7.05 -23.71 -10.41
CA PRO A 46 -5.97 -24.03 -11.34
C PRO A 46 -4.57 -23.76 -10.77
N ILE A 47 -4.42 -22.83 -9.80
CA ILE A 47 -3.13 -22.49 -9.17
C ILE A 47 -2.54 -23.73 -8.49
N ILE A 48 -3.35 -24.56 -7.81
CA ILE A 48 -2.91 -25.77 -7.11
C ILE A 48 -2.21 -26.73 -8.09
N ARG A 49 -2.78 -26.93 -9.27
CA ARG A 49 -2.22 -27.81 -10.28
C ARG A 49 -0.97 -27.21 -10.94
N LEU A 50 -1.00 -25.93 -11.24
CA LEU A 50 0.14 -25.21 -11.84
C LEU A 50 1.33 -25.17 -10.89
N ALA A 51 1.12 -24.86 -9.62
CA ALA A 51 2.17 -24.72 -8.62
C ALA A 51 3.08 -25.96 -8.51
N LYS A 52 2.60 -27.16 -8.88
CA LYS A 52 3.42 -28.37 -8.90
C LYS A 52 4.65 -28.26 -9.82
N ASN A 53 4.56 -27.45 -10.87
CA ASN A 53 5.62 -27.28 -11.88
C ASN A 53 6.51 -26.04 -11.62
N PHE A 54 6.27 -25.32 -10.53
CA PHE A 54 6.98 -24.09 -10.19
C PHE A 54 7.63 -24.20 -8.80
N GLU A 55 8.72 -23.47 -8.62
CA GLU A 55 9.49 -23.46 -7.37
C GLU A 55 8.97 -22.39 -6.40
N THR A 56 8.44 -21.28 -6.93
CA THR A 56 7.99 -20.12 -6.15
C THR A 56 6.71 -19.52 -6.71
N LEU A 57 5.86 -19.03 -5.83
CA LEU A 57 4.64 -18.28 -6.17
C LEU A 57 4.93 -16.79 -5.95
N PHE A 58 4.70 -15.98 -6.97
CA PHE A 58 4.91 -14.53 -6.92
C PHE A 58 3.57 -13.79 -7.14
N PRO A 59 2.82 -13.47 -6.08
CA PRO A 59 1.60 -12.68 -6.21
C PRO A 59 1.93 -11.23 -6.52
N VAL A 60 1.35 -10.70 -7.59
CA VAL A 60 1.38 -9.30 -8.00
C VAL A 60 -0.06 -8.89 -8.30
N LEU A 61 -0.80 -8.58 -7.24
CA LEU A 61 -2.23 -8.34 -7.30
C LEU A 61 -2.61 -7.18 -6.39
N HIS A 62 -3.15 -6.13 -6.96
CA HIS A 62 -3.61 -4.96 -6.21
C HIS A 62 -5.09 -5.05 -5.86
N GLY A 63 -5.49 -4.25 -4.84
CA GLY A 63 -6.84 -4.25 -4.30
C GLY A 63 -7.08 -5.29 -3.21
N GLU A 64 -8.34 -5.40 -2.76
CA GLU A 64 -8.71 -6.20 -1.60
C GLU A 64 -8.30 -7.68 -1.70
N GLU A 65 -8.48 -8.26 -2.88
CA GLU A 65 -8.17 -9.67 -3.12
C GLU A 65 -6.69 -9.99 -2.96
N GLY A 66 -5.80 -9.06 -3.37
CA GLY A 66 -4.36 -9.17 -3.20
C GLY A 66 -3.89 -8.60 -1.86
N GLU A 67 -3.99 -7.29 -1.72
CA GLU A 67 -3.46 -6.52 -0.58
C GLU A 67 -4.20 -6.82 0.72
N GLY A 68 -5.51 -7.13 0.66
CA GLY A 68 -6.33 -7.58 1.78
C GLY A 68 -6.08 -9.03 2.20
N GLY A 69 -5.15 -9.74 1.56
CA GLY A 69 -4.69 -11.07 1.99
C GLY A 69 -5.54 -12.26 1.56
N GLN A 70 -6.64 -12.09 0.83
CA GLN A 70 -7.51 -13.20 0.40
C GLN A 70 -6.76 -14.21 -0.47
N LEU A 71 -6.00 -13.71 -1.47
CA LEU A 71 -5.15 -14.58 -2.28
C LEU A 71 -4.11 -15.32 -1.43
N HIS A 72 -3.46 -14.64 -0.48
CA HIS A 72 -2.43 -15.24 0.38
C HIS A 72 -3.01 -16.30 1.32
N GLU A 73 -4.24 -16.13 1.82
CA GLU A 73 -4.95 -17.16 2.57
C GLU A 73 -5.12 -18.45 1.75
N PHE A 74 -5.46 -18.30 0.47
CA PHE A 74 -5.54 -19.45 -0.43
C PHE A 74 -4.16 -20.06 -0.71
N LEU A 75 -3.15 -19.23 -1.04
CA LEU A 75 -1.80 -19.69 -1.37
C LEU A 75 -1.13 -20.41 -0.20
N ASN A 76 -1.46 -20.08 1.05
CA ASN A 76 -0.94 -20.77 2.22
C ASN A 76 -1.32 -22.25 2.31
N LYS A 77 -2.31 -22.71 1.52
CA LYS A 77 -2.67 -24.13 1.39
C LYS A 77 -1.71 -24.87 0.44
N ILE A 78 -0.85 -24.15 -0.25
CA ILE A 78 0.10 -24.69 -1.22
C ILE A 78 1.50 -24.69 -0.57
N ASP A 79 2.15 -25.85 -0.55
CA ASP A 79 3.50 -26.01 -0.01
C ASP A 79 4.56 -25.52 -1.02
N LYS A 80 4.62 -24.19 -1.20
CA LYS A 80 5.59 -23.50 -2.04
C LYS A 80 5.98 -22.17 -1.41
N PRO A 81 7.21 -21.70 -1.55
CA PRO A 81 7.60 -20.34 -1.17
C PRO A 81 6.71 -19.29 -1.85
N ILE A 82 6.31 -18.28 -1.09
CA ILE A 82 5.48 -17.15 -1.55
C ILE A 82 6.30 -15.87 -1.40
N VAL A 83 6.40 -15.09 -2.45
CA VAL A 83 7.00 -13.75 -2.40
C VAL A 83 6.13 -12.82 -1.56
N GLY A 84 6.75 -12.05 -0.68
CA GLY A 84 6.07 -11.20 0.29
C GLY A 84 5.94 -11.88 1.64
N THR A 85 4.73 -12.17 2.08
CA THR A 85 4.47 -12.77 3.39
C THR A 85 3.51 -13.97 3.30
N ARG A 86 3.64 -14.89 4.25
CA ARG A 86 2.60 -15.89 4.52
C ARG A 86 1.57 -15.42 5.54
N ASN A 87 1.81 -14.31 6.21
CA ASN A 87 0.90 -13.78 7.22
C ASN A 87 -0.28 -12.99 6.60
N TYR A 88 -1.22 -13.70 5.96
CA TYR A 88 -2.40 -13.06 5.38
C TYR A 88 -3.25 -12.28 6.41
N LYS A 89 -3.25 -12.70 7.68
CA LYS A 89 -3.93 -11.95 8.76
C LYS A 89 -3.24 -10.62 9.05
N GLY A 90 -1.89 -10.60 8.99
CA GLY A 90 -1.12 -9.36 9.06
C GLY A 90 -1.47 -8.43 7.90
N MET A 91 -1.56 -8.97 6.67
CA MET A 91 -1.98 -8.19 5.51
C MET A 91 -3.38 -7.58 5.72
N GLN A 92 -4.37 -8.36 6.14
CA GLN A 92 -5.72 -7.89 6.45
C GLN A 92 -5.69 -6.75 7.47
N ASN A 93 -5.03 -6.95 8.61
CA ASN A 93 -4.97 -5.97 9.69
C ASN A 93 -4.20 -4.70 9.31
N GLY A 94 -3.25 -4.78 8.39
CA GLY A 94 -2.51 -3.63 7.87
C GLY A 94 -3.27 -2.87 6.79
N TRP A 95 -3.89 -3.58 5.86
CA TRP A 95 -4.60 -3.00 4.73
C TRP A 95 -5.92 -2.33 5.13
N TYR A 96 -6.68 -2.94 6.05
CA TYR A 96 -7.88 -2.30 6.61
C TYR A 96 -7.49 -1.15 7.54
N LYS A 97 -7.89 0.06 7.19
CA LYS A 97 -7.45 1.30 7.86
C LYS A 97 -7.88 1.38 9.34
N ILE A 98 -9.09 0.93 9.69
CA ILE A 98 -9.53 0.94 11.10
C ILE A 98 -8.69 0.01 11.98
N PRO A 99 -8.42 -1.28 11.63
CA PRO A 99 -7.50 -2.13 12.37
C PRO A 99 -6.09 -1.50 12.49
N PHE A 100 -5.55 -0.95 11.41
CA PHE A 100 -4.27 -0.24 11.44
C PHE A 100 -4.29 0.94 12.42
N LYS A 101 -5.31 1.80 12.35
CA LYS A 101 -5.45 2.95 13.27
C LYS A 101 -5.54 2.51 14.73
N LYS A 102 -6.28 1.45 15.06
CA LYS A 102 -6.33 0.85 16.39
C LYS A 102 -4.95 0.39 16.86
N PHE A 103 -4.22 -0.30 15.98
CA PHE A 103 -2.85 -0.72 16.27
C PHE A 103 -1.94 0.48 16.49
N ALA A 104 -1.92 1.47 15.59
CA ALA A 104 -1.07 2.65 15.70
C ALA A 104 -1.32 3.40 17.01
N THR A 105 -2.59 3.64 17.34
CA THR A 105 -3.00 4.30 18.60
C THR A 105 -2.54 3.52 19.83
N LYS A 106 -2.80 2.19 19.87
CA LYS A 106 -2.42 1.33 20.99
C LYS A 106 -0.91 1.24 21.19
N SER A 107 -0.16 1.30 20.09
CA SER A 107 1.30 1.21 20.09
C SER A 107 1.99 2.57 20.32
N GLY A 108 1.23 3.65 20.51
CA GLY A 108 1.78 5.01 20.66
C GLY A 108 2.48 5.53 19.41
N LEU A 109 2.16 4.98 18.23
CA LEU A 109 2.71 5.48 16.97
C LEU A 109 1.98 6.76 16.56
N PRO A 110 2.70 7.75 16.02
CA PRO A 110 2.07 8.95 15.50
C PRO A 110 1.10 8.60 14.38
N THR A 111 -0.17 8.91 14.58
CA THR A 111 -1.22 8.87 13.57
C THR A 111 -2.20 10.00 13.86
N SER A 112 -2.90 10.49 12.83
CA SER A 112 -3.88 11.57 13.03
C SER A 112 -4.96 11.13 14.05
N PRO A 113 -5.44 12.01 14.94
CA PRO A 113 -6.61 11.75 15.76
C PRO A 113 -7.79 11.29 14.91
N TRP A 114 -8.49 10.25 15.34
CA TRP A 114 -9.52 9.61 14.52
C TRP A 114 -10.63 8.98 15.35
N THR A 115 -11.78 8.70 14.72
CA THR A 115 -12.89 7.96 15.32
C THR A 115 -13.72 7.23 14.27
N GLU A 116 -14.25 6.05 14.60
CA GLU A 116 -15.26 5.39 13.79
C GLU A 116 -16.56 6.19 13.82
N ILE A 117 -17.27 6.22 12.69
CA ILE A 117 -18.53 6.95 12.56
C ILE A 117 -19.62 6.06 11.98
N LYS A 118 -20.87 6.41 12.30
CA LYS A 118 -22.07 5.78 11.75
C LYS A 118 -23.00 6.80 11.11
N THR A 119 -22.94 8.05 11.55
CA THR A 119 -23.85 9.10 11.18
C THR A 119 -23.13 10.39 10.78
N LYS A 120 -23.83 11.31 10.13
CA LYS A 120 -23.33 12.66 9.84
C LYS A 120 -23.08 13.47 11.13
N GLU A 121 -23.87 13.22 12.15
CA GLU A 121 -23.77 13.86 13.46
C GLU A 121 -22.44 13.51 14.13
N ASP A 122 -21.94 12.29 13.97
CA ASP A 122 -20.61 11.88 14.48
C ASP A 122 -19.50 12.74 13.85
N ILE A 123 -19.59 13.02 12.53
CA ILE A 123 -18.62 13.88 11.83
C ILE A 123 -18.71 15.32 12.35
N ILE A 124 -19.92 15.84 12.52
CA ILE A 124 -20.13 17.20 13.04
C ILE A 124 -19.55 17.33 14.45
N LYS A 125 -19.74 16.32 15.29
CA LYS A 125 -19.17 16.26 16.65
C LYS A 125 -17.65 16.15 16.66
N PHE A 126 -17.08 15.42 15.70
CA PHE A 126 -15.61 15.31 15.56
C PHE A 126 -14.98 16.67 15.19
N GLY A 127 -15.64 17.42 14.31
CA GLY A 127 -15.23 18.76 13.87
C GLY A 127 -14.48 18.79 12.54
N PHE A 128 -14.25 20.01 12.07
CA PHE A 128 -13.64 20.32 10.77
C PHE A 128 -12.37 21.16 10.93
N PRO A 129 -11.39 21.09 10.01
CA PRO A 129 -11.35 20.19 8.86
C PRO A 129 -11.03 18.73 9.26
N CYS A 130 -11.65 17.78 8.56
CA CYS A 130 -11.39 16.35 8.75
C CYS A 130 -11.40 15.59 7.42
N VAL A 131 -10.96 14.34 7.45
CA VAL A 131 -10.97 13.45 6.29
C VAL A 131 -11.89 12.27 6.58
N LEU A 132 -12.93 12.11 5.76
CA LEU A 132 -13.83 10.97 5.78
C LEU A 132 -13.24 9.86 4.92
N LYS A 133 -13.12 8.65 5.48
CA LYS A 133 -12.54 7.49 4.79
C LYS A 133 -13.35 6.22 5.04
N ALA A 134 -13.37 5.34 4.05
CA ALA A 134 -13.75 3.95 4.27
C ALA A 134 -12.57 3.18 4.89
N SER A 135 -12.89 2.15 5.71
CA SER A 135 -11.87 1.29 6.32
C SER A 135 -11.11 0.45 5.29
N HIS A 136 -11.77 0.10 4.20
CA HIS A 136 -11.19 -0.63 3.07
C HIS A 136 -11.32 0.22 1.80
N GLY A 137 -10.66 -0.21 0.75
CA GLY A 137 -10.55 0.52 -0.49
C GLY A 137 -9.12 1.00 -0.76
N GLY A 138 -8.83 1.24 -2.02
CA GLY A 138 -7.51 1.60 -2.51
C GLY A 138 -7.53 2.84 -3.39
N SER A 139 -6.34 3.27 -3.80
CA SER A 139 -6.16 4.33 -4.80
C SER A 139 -6.91 5.64 -4.49
N SER A 140 -7.17 5.96 -3.22
CA SER A 140 -7.83 7.20 -2.77
C SER A 140 -9.28 7.41 -3.23
N HIS A 141 -9.95 6.39 -3.75
CA HIS A 141 -11.35 6.50 -4.19
C HIS A 141 -12.33 6.77 -3.04
N GLU A 142 -12.08 6.17 -1.88
CA GLU A 142 -12.92 6.24 -0.69
C GLU A 142 -12.37 7.24 0.34
N VAL A 143 -11.83 8.38 -0.15
CA VAL A 143 -11.27 9.45 0.68
C VAL A 143 -11.91 10.77 0.32
N VAL A 144 -12.41 11.50 1.32
CA VAL A 144 -13.06 12.81 1.11
C VAL A 144 -12.59 13.81 2.16
N ILE A 145 -11.94 14.88 1.72
CA ILE A 145 -11.56 15.99 2.60
C ILE A 145 -12.78 16.87 2.84
N LEU A 146 -13.15 17.03 4.10
CA LEU A 146 -14.27 17.86 4.55
C LEU A 146 -13.71 19.09 5.27
N LYS A 147 -13.75 20.25 4.61
CA LYS A 147 -13.28 21.53 5.18
C LYS A 147 -14.32 22.15 6.11
N SER A 148 -15.61 21.83 5.88
CA SER A 148 -16.75 22.40 6.61
C SER A 148 -17.95 21.45 6.60
N LYS A 149 -18.98 21.76 7.43
CA LYS A 149 -20.26 21.05 7.43
C LYS A 149 -20.95 21.03 6.05
N LYS A 150 -20.72 22.03 5.20
CA LYS A 150 -21.31 22.10 3.85
C LYS A 150 -20.81 20.97 2.95
N ASP A 151 -19.59 20.50 3.17
CA ASP A 151 -18.94 19.47 2.35
C ASP A 151 -19.55 18.07 2.55
N LEU A 152 -20.34 17.87 3.61
CA LEU A 152 -21.16 16.66 3.78
C LEU A 152 -22.18 16.46 2.66
N ASN A 153 -22.46 17.50 1.89
CA ASN A 153 -23.41 17.47 0.77
C ASN A 153 -22.76 17.21 -0.59
N ILE A 154 -21.43 17.14 -0.71
CA ILE A 154 -20.78 16.81 -1.97
C ILE A 154 -21.03 15.34 -2.35
N LYS A 155 -20.94 15.03 -3.66
CA LYS A 155 -21.31 13.71 -4.21
C LYS A 155 -20.58 12.57 -3.51
N ASN A 156 -19.27 12.69 -3.36
CA ASN A 156 -18.43 11.62 -2.79
C ASN A 156 -18.72 11.39 -1.29
N ALA A 157 -18.96 12.47 -0.52
CA ALA A 157 -19.33 12.32 0.89
C ALA A 157 -20.69 11.63 1.03
N LYS A 158 -21.69 12.03 0.23
CA LYS A 158 -22.99 11.37 0.19
C LYS A 158 -22.90 9.90 -0.20
N PHE A 159 -22.06 9.57 -1.19
CA PHE A 159 -21.83 8.20 -1.61
C PHE A 159 -21.30 7.35 -0.44
N LEU A 160 -20.25 7.80 0.24
CA LEU A 160 -19.68 7.06 1.37
C LEU A 160 -20.70 6.91 2.51
N LEU A 161 -21.39 7.99 2.88
CA LEU A 161 -22.36 7.99 3.99
C LEU A 161 -23.59 7.10 3.75
N ASN A 162 -23.91 6.82 2.49
CA ASN A 162 -25.01 5.94 2.10
C ASN A 162 -24.53 4.53 1.72
N SER A 163 -23.24 4.26 1.79
CA SER A 163 -22.66 2.96 1.50
C SER A 163 -22.73 2.02 2.73
N ASN A 164 -22.47 0.74 2.50
CA ASN A 164 -22.31 -0.26 3.57
C ASN A 164 -20.87 -0.32 4.12
N TYR A 165 -20.02 0.65 3.79
CA TYR A 165 -18.65 0.68 4.26
C TYR A 165 -18.57 0.97 5.77
N LYS A 166 -17.60 0.35 6.43
CA LYS A 166 -17.17 0.82 7.75
C LYS A 166 -16.41 2.12 7.56
N LEU A 167 -16.93 3.20 8.10
CA LEU A 167 -16.39 4.54 7.93
C LEU A 167 -15.71 5.03 9.20
N TYR A 168 -14.72 5.89 9.00
CA TYR A 168 -14.11 6.66 10.07
C TYR A 168 -13.78 8.07 9.56
N VAL A 169 -13.58 8.97 10.50
CA VAL A 169 -13.00 10.29 10.24
C VAL A 169 -11.69 10.43 10.98
N GLU A 170 -10.78 11.17 10.38
CA GLU A 170 -9.55 11.58 11.02
C GLU A 170 -9.32 13.08 10.82
N LYS A 171 -8.55 13.69 11.74
CA LYS A 171 -8.19 15.10 11.63
C LYS A 171 -7.40 15.33 10.34
N TYR A 172 -7.82 16.34 9.57
CA TYR A 172 -7.01 16.79 8.44
C TYR A 172 -5.70 17.38 8.96
N ILE A 173 -4.59 16.87 8.46
CA ILE A 173 -3.26 17.36 8.76
C ILE A 173 -2.71 17.98 7.49
N ASP A 174 -2.41 19.27 7.55
CA ASP A 174 -1.69 19.97 6.50
C ASP A 174 -0.19 19.72 6.66
N GLY A 175 0.46 19.25 5.59
CA GLY A 175 1.86 18.87 5.68
C GLY A 175 2.41 18.29 4.38
N VAL A 176 3.63 17.77 4.45
CA VAL A 176 4.34 17.13 3.34
C VAL A 176 3.97 15.65 3.32
N GLU A 177 3.45 15.16 2.20
CA GLU A 177 3.20 13.74 2.01
C GLU A 177 4.52 13.02 1.70
N ILE A 178 4.80 11.98 2.47
CA ILE A 178 6.00 11.15 2.31
C ILE A 178 5.65 9.67 2.41
N THR A 179 6.48 8.84 1.84
CA THR A 179 6.33 7.39 1.92
C THR A 179 7.65 6.69 2.21
N VAL A 180 7.56 5.58 2.94
CA VAL A 180 8.69 4.74 3.31
C VAL A 180 8.44 3.31 2.88
N GLY A 181 9.28 2.81 1.97
CA GLY A 181 9.36 1.39 1.64
C GLY A 181 10.22 0.64 2.65
N VAL A 182 9.83 -0.60 2.94
CA VAL A 182 10.70 -1.59 3.62
C VAL A 182 10.99 -2.70 2.64
N LEU A 183 12.26 -3.10 2.54
CA LEU A 183 12.74 -4.18 1.69
C LEU A 183 13.72 -5.05 2.49
N ASP A 184 13.46 -6.35 2.58
CA ASP A 184 14.30 -7.31 3.30
C ASP A 184 14.70 -6.84 4.70
N GLY A 185 13.72 -6.34 5.47
CA GLY A 185 13.91 -5.85 6.84
C GLY A 185 14.65 -4.52 6.97
N LYS A 186 14.90 -3.81 5.85
CA LYS A 186 15.55 -2.49 5.84
C LYS A 186 14.63 -1.42 5.31
N ALA A 187 14.55 -0.29 5.99
CA ALA A 187 13.85 0.88 5.48
C ALA A 187 14.63 1.51 4.34
N LEU A 188 13.95 1.79 3.26
CA LEU A 188 14.49 2.48 2.08
C LEU A 188 14.51 4.01 2.30
N PRO A 189 15.22 4.78 1.46
CA PRO A 189 15.13 6.23 1.46
C PRO A 189 13.69 6.73 1.37
N VAL A 190 13.39 7.76 2.14
CA VAL A 190 12.07 8.39 2.16
C VAL A 190 11.81 9.07 0.83
N ILE A 191 10.64 8.86 0.25
CA ILE A 191 10.19 9.57 -0.96
C ILE A 191 9.21 10.66 -0.54
N GLU A 192 9.47 11.89 -0.94
CA GLU A 192 8.51 12.99 -0.86
C GLU A 192 7.56 12.93 -2.07
N ILE A 193 6.26 13.02 -1.81
CA ILE A 193 5.23 13.04 -2.83
C ILE A 193 4.70 14.47 -2.91
N LYS A 194 4.93 15.13 -4.04
CA LYS A 194 4.52 16.51 -4.28
C LYS A 194 3.52 16.57 -5.43
N PRO A 195 2.22 16.56 -5.14
CA PRO A 195 1.17 16.76 -6.13
C PRO A 195 1.30 18.15 -6.80
N PRO A 196 0.59 18.43 -7.89
CA PRO A 196 0.44 19.77 -8.43
C PRO A 196 -0.02 20.77 -7.37
N GLU A 197 0.33 22.04 -7.54
CA GLU A 197 0.05 23.08 -6.57
C GLU A 197 -1.48 23.19 -6.30
N GLY A 198 -1.84 23.18 -5.01
CA GLY A 198 -3.24 23.25 -4.55
C GLY A 198 -3.99 21.92 -4.59
N GLU A 199 -3.36 20.83 -5.01
CA GLU A 199 -3.93 19.50 -5.09
C GLU A 199 -3.36 18.57 -4.01
N TRP A 200 -4.03 17.45 -3.80
CA TRP A 200 -3.58 16.35 -2.93
C TRP A 200 -3.32 15.09 -3.76
N PHE A 201 -2.67 14.09 -3.20
CA PHE A 201 -2.32 12.84 -3.90
C PHE A 201 -3.56 11.96 -4.11
N SER A 202 -4.48 12.47 -4.94
CA SER A 202 -5.71 11.81 -5.37
C SER A 202 -5.43 10.65 -6.32
N TYR A 203 -6.47 9.88 -6.65
CA TYR A 203 -6.38 8.85 -7.69
C TYR A 203 -5.83 9.41 -9.02
N GLU A 204 -6.37 10.55 -9.44
CA GLU A 204 -5.94 11.19 -10.69
C GLU A 204 -4.46 11.54 -10.62
N ASN A 205 -3.99 12.14 -9.52
CA ASN A 205 -2.60 12.54 -9.34
C ASN A 205 -1.62 11.39 -9.15
N LYS A 206 -2.11 10.17 -8.81
CA LYS A 206 -1.29 8.95 -8.75
C LYS A 206 -0.92 8.42 -10.12
N TYR A 207 -1.77 8.62 -11.12
CA TYR A 207 -1.65 7.98 -12.43
C TYR A 207 -1.56 8.95 -13.61
N THR A 208 -1.64 10.27 -13.36
CA THR A 208 -1.44 11.32 -14.37
C THR A 208 -0.10 12.03 -14.19
N SER A 209 0.37 12.67 -15.26
CA SER A 209 1.60 13.47 -15.21
C SER A 209 1.40 14.72 -14.36
N GLY A 210 2.30 14.98 -13.40
CA GLY A 210 2.29 16.21 -12.60
C GLY A 210 2.76 16.02 -11.16
N THR A 211 2.51 14.87 -10.54
CA THR A 211 3.07 14.55 -9.22
C THR A 211 4.56 14.30 -9.32
N LYS A 212 5.33 14.96 -8.47
CA LYS A 212 6.78 14.72 -8.33
C LYS A 212 7.02 13.80 -7.14
N GLU A 213 7.80 12.75 -7.37
CA GLU A 213 8.21 11.77 -6.37
C GLU A 213 9.73 11.93 -6.16
N ILE A 214 10.11 12.56 -5.05
CA ILE A 214 11.46 13.08 -4.83
C ILE A 214 12.16 12.23 -3.76
N PRO A 215 13.20 11.45 -4.12
CA PRO A 215 13.98 10.69 -3.16
C PRO A 215 14.65 11.58 -2.11
N ASN A 216 14.86 11.02 -0.92
CA ASN A 216 15.45 11.68 0.25
C ASN A 216 14.66 12.88 0.76
N ALA A 217 13.37 12.98 0.42
CA ALA A 217 12.38 13.90 0.96
C ALA A 217 12.97 15.28 1.37
N PRO A 218 13.36 16.14 0.42
CA PRO A 218 14.15 17.36 0.73
C PRO A 218 13.43 18.35 1.64
N SER A 219 12.10 18.31 1.71
CA SER A 219 11.30 19.16 2.60
C SER A 219 11.19 18.62 4.04
N VAL A 220 11.80 17.45 4.34
CA VAL A 220 11.73 16.81 5.65
C VAL A 220 13.13 16.70 6.27
N PRO A 221 13.36 17.19 7.49
CA PRO A 221 14.64 17.06 8.17
C PRO A 221 15.12 15.61 8.28
N VAL A 222 16.43 15.36 8.11
CA VAL A 222 17.02 14.00 8.06
C VAL A 222 16.68 13.17 9.30
N ASN A 223 16.69 13.76 10.50
CA ASN A 223 16.31 13.08 11.73
C ASN A 223 14.83 12.66 11.73
N LYS A 224 13.94 13.41 11.05
CA LYS A 224 12.53 13.08 10.91
C LYS A 224 12.26 12.05 9.82
N GLN A 225 13.10 12.01 8.80
CA GLN A 225 13.10 10.90 7.84
C GLN A 225 13.47 9.58 8.54
N LYS A 226 14.51 9.60 9.41
CA LYS A 226 14.88 8.43 10.22
C LYS A 226 13.75 7.99 11.15
N GLU A 227 13.08 8.92 11.80
CA GLU A 227 11.90 8.61 12.64
C GLU A 227 10.79 7.93 11.82
N ALA A 228 10.47 8.44 10.64
CA ALA A 228 9.49 7.80 9.73
C ALA A 228 9.93 6.39 9.31
N GLN A 229 11.23 6.19 9.03
CA GLN A 229 11.81 4.89 8.70
C GLN A 229 11.70 3.89 9.87
N GLU A 230 11.97 4.31 11.10
CA GLU A 230 11.82 3.49 12.30
C GLU A 230 10.36 3.10 12.56
N ILE A 231 9.42 4.04 12.35
CA ILE A 231 7.98 3.78 12.45
C ILE A 231 7.56 2.75 11.38
N ALA A 232 7.98 2.93 10.13
CA ALA A 232 7.67 2.00 9.04
C ALA A 232 8.21 0.59 9.32
N LEU A 233 9.44 0.46 9.84
CA LEU A 233 10.02 -0.81 10.25
C LEU A 233 9.24 -1.46 11.39
N LYS A 234 8.83 -0.68 12.41
CA LYS A 234 8.02 -1.18 13.52
C LYS A 234 6.66 -1.71 13.04
N ILE A 235 6.02 -1.00 12.12
CA ILE A 235 4.78 -1.42 11.49
C ILE A 235 4.99 -2.70 10.68
N HIS A 236 5.99 -2.72 9.79
CA HIS A 236 6.34 -3.86 8.96
C HIS A 236 6.55 -5.15 9.77
N ASN A 237 7.35 -5.06 10.82
CA ASN A 237 7.69 -6.18 11.69
C ASN A 237 6.48 -6.65 12.52
N ASN A 238 5.65 -5.71 13.02
CA ASN A 238 4.48 -6.08 13.83
C ASN A 238 3.44 -6.88 13.04
N PHE A 239 3.23 -6.53 11.77
CA PHE A 239 2.29 -7.24 10.91
C PHE A 239 2.94 -8.40 10.16
N ASP A 240 4.26 -8.58 10.28
CA ASP A 240 5.04 -9.60 9.57
C ASP A 240 4.76 -9.59 8.05
N PHE A 241 5.03 -8.45 7.42
CA PHE A 241 4.83 -8.32 5.97
C PHE A 241 5.89 -9.04 5.13
N GLY A 242 6.84 -9.72 5.77
CA GLY A 242 7.82 -10.56 5.10
C GLY A 242 8.87 -9.77 4.33
N THR A 243 8.85 -9.81 3.00
CA THR A 243 9.95 -9.27 2.21
C THR A 243 9.84 -7.76 1.99
N TYR A 244 8.63 -7.22 1.85
CA TYR A 244 8.43 -5.81 1.52
C TYR A 244 7.06 -5.27 1.94
N SER A 245 7.00 -3.98 2.17
CA SER A 245 5.77 -3.21 2.38
C SER A 245 6.06 -1.71 2.18
N ARG A 246 5.02 -0.88 2.15
CA ARG A 246 5.15 0.57 2.11
C ARG A 246 4.19 1.20 3.10
N THR A 247 4.67 2.17 3.88
CA THR A 247 3.85 2.99 4.78
C THR A 247 3.83 4.42 4.30
N ASP A 248 2.65 5.00 4.18
CA ASP A 248 2.44 6.38 3.74
C ASP A 248 2.19 7.28 4.96
N PHE A 249 2.76 8.50 4.93
CA PHE A 249 2.75 9.44 6.04
C PHE A 249 2.41 10.86 5.56
N ILE A 250 1.91 11.69 6.48
CA ILE A 250 1.98 13.16 6.39
C ILE A 250 2.97 13.65 7.44
N TYR A 251 4.00 14.34 7.00
CA TYR A 251 4.93 15.05 7.88
C TYR A 251 4.42 16.47 8.14
N SER A 252 4.15 16.79 9.40
CA SER A 252 3.66 18.09 9.83
C SER A 252 4.12 18.38 11.27
N GLN A 253 4.49 19.61 11.54
CA GLN A 253 4.88 20.07 12.90
C GLN A 253 5.91 19.16 13.57
N ASN A 254 6.93 18.75 12.83
CA ASN A 254 8.00 17.83 13.29
C ASN A 254 7.54 16.41 13.64
N ILE A 255 6.37 15.97 13.17
CA ILE A 255 5.81 14.62 13.43
C ILE A 255 5.47 13.95 12.11
N PRO A 256 5.99 12.73 11.81
CA PRO A 256 5.55 11.90 10.71
C PRO A 256 4.32 11.07 11.12
N TYR A 257 3.12 11.51 10.75
CA TYR A 257 1.87 10.82 11.04
C TYR A 257 1.61 9.69 10.04
N ALA A 258 1.62 8.44 10.50
CA ALA A 258 1.30 7.29 9.65
C ALA A 258 -0.19 7.29 9.25
N LEU A 259 -0.44 7.18 7.95
CA LEU A 259 -1.76 7.21 7.35
C LEU A 259 -2.31 5.82 7.04
N GLU A 260 -1.57 5.06 6.24
CA GLU A 260 -1.99 3.75 5.73
C GLU A 260 -0.78 2.90 5.33
N ILE A 261 -1.04 1.61 5.08
CA ILE A 261 -0.04 0.63 4.67
C ILE A 261 -0.45 0.04 3.33
N ASN A 262 0.54 -0.17 2.48
CA ASN A 262 0.42 -0.94 1.25
C ASN A 262 1.20 -2.25 1.43
N THR A 263 0.48 -3.36 1.40
CA THR A 263 1.01 -4.71 1.63
C THR A 263 1.58 -5.36 0.38
N ILE A 264 1.08 -4.96 -0.80
CA ILE A 264 1.63 -5.29 -2.12
C ILE A 264 1.77 -3.97 -2.90
N PRO A 265 2.79 -3.14 -2.58
CA PRO A 265 3.01 -1.88 -3.29
C PRO A 265 3.29 -2.11 -4.77
N GLY A 266 3.00 -1.10 -5.60
CA GLY A 266 3.21 -1.16 -7.04
C GLY A 266 4.61 -1.60 -7.44
N LEU A 267 4.70 -2.49 -8.43
CA LEU A 267 5.93 -3.13 -8.91
C LEU A 267 6.21 -2.81 -10.39
N THR A 268 6.11 -1.53 -10.75
CA THR A 268 6.68 -1.00 -11.98
C THR A 268 7.98 -0.26 -11.66
N SER A 269 8.87 -0.05 -12.62
CA SER A 269 10.09 0.76 -12.42
C SER A 269 9.79 2.18 -11.92
N GLU A 270 8.60 2.69 -12.22
CA GLU A 270 8.11 4.02 -11.85
C GLU A 270 7.33 4.05 -10.52
N SER A 271 7.13 2.91 -9.89
CA SER A 271 6.44 2.84 -8.60
C SER A 271 7.32 3.32 -7.45
N LEU A 272 6.70 3.81 -6.38
CA LEU A 272 7.37 4.46 -5.24
C LEU A 272 8.43 3.59 -4.56
N ILE A 273 8.15 2.29 -4.33
CA ILE A 273 9.12 1.43 -3.65
C ILE A 273 10.33 1.07 -4.54
N PRO A 274 10.18 0.74 -5.84
CA PRO A 274 11.31 0.63 -6.75
C PRO A 274 12.12 1.93 -6.90
N LYS A 275 11.48 3.10 -6.90
CA LYS A 275 12.19 4.40 -6.89
C LYS A 275 13.01 4.59 -5.61
N ALA A 276 12.45 4.24 -4.46
CA ALA A 276 13.19 4.27 -3.18
C ALA A 276 14.37 3.30 -3.18
N ALA A 277 14.20 2.08 -3.72
CA ALA A 277 15.27 1.10 -3.88
C ALA A 277 16.37 1.62 -4.80
N LYS A 278 16.02 2.22 -5.94
CA LYS A 278 16.97 2.86 -6.87
C LYS A 278 17.77 3.97 -6.19
N ALA A 279 17.14 4.77 -5.34
CA ALA A 279 17.82 5.82 -4.57
C ALA A 279 18.84 5.24 -3.55
N SER A 280 18.70 3.98 -3.15
CA SER A 280 19.68 3.25 -2.33
C SER A 280 20.69 2.42 -3.15
N GLY A 281 20.71 2.58 -4.48
CA GLY A 281 21.63 1.87 -5.37
C GLY A 281 21.16 0.51 -5.86
N ILE A 282 19.91 0.12 -5.59
CA ILE A 282 19.31 -1.15 -6.01
C ILE A 282 18.47 -0.90 -7.28
N ASN A 283 18.92 -1.40 -8.43
CA ASN A 283 18.14 -1.29 -9.67
C ASN A 283 16.90 -2.22 -9.65
N PHE A 284 16.01 -2.06 -10.62
CA PHE A 284 14.73 -2.79 -10.64
C PHE A 284 14.91 -4.31 -10.71
N ASN A 285 15.86 -4.80 -11.51
CA ASN A 285 16.14 -6.23 -11.62
C ASN A 285 16.68 -6.80 -10.30
N GLN A 286 17.60 -6.08 -9.64
CA GLN A 286 18.09 -6.44 -8.32
C GLN A 286 16.97 -6.42 -7.26
N PHE A 287 16.08 -5.42 -7.33
CA PHE A 287 14.94 -5.33 -6.43
C PHE A 287 14.02 -6.55 -6.56
N VAL A 288 13.66 -6.92 -7.79
CA VAL A 288 12.82 -8.09 -8.06
C VAL A 288 13.51 -9.39 -7.65
N GLU A 289 14.84 -9.49 -7.85
CA GLU A 289 15.64 -10.63 -7.42
C GLU A 289 15.65 -10.79 -5.89
N ILE A 290 15.77 -9.68 -5.15
CA ILE A 290 15.66 -9.70 -3.68
C ILE A 290 14.29 -10.21 -3.26
N LEU A 291 13.21 -9.74 -3.89
CA LEU A 291 11.86 -10.22 -3.60
C LEU A 291 11.74 -11.73 -3.81
N LEU A 292 12.26 -12.25 -4.93
CA LEU A 292 12.20 -13.67 -5.26
C LEU A 292 13.03 -14.54 -4.31
N THR A 293 14.28 -14.17 -4.06
CA THR A 293 15.20 -14.95 -3.24
C THR A 293 14.85 -14.97 -1.75
N LYS A 294 14.04 -14.01 -1.31
CA LYS A 294 13.53 -13.91 0.08
C LYS A 294 12.10 -14.45 0.22
N ALA A 295 11.57 -15.15 -0.78
CA ALA A 295 10.29 -15.85 -0.67
C ALA A 295 10.32 -16.87 0.48
N ARG A 296 9.20 -17.02 1.21
CA ARG A 296 9.08 -17.85 2.41
C ARG A 296 8.04 -18.93 2.26
#